data_b2d38a4c1ca9fd0dcf61b34c31e5aadb
#
_entry.id   b2d38a4c1ca9fd0dcf61b34c31e5aadb
#
_cell.length_a   1.000
_cell.length_b   1.000
_cell.length_c   1.000
_cell.angle_alpha   90.00
_cell.angle_beta   90.00
_cell.angle_gamma   90.00
#
_symmetry.space_group_name_H-M   'P 1'
#
loop_
_entity.id
_entity.type
_entity.pdbx_description
1 polymer ?
#
loop_
_entity_poly.entity_id
_entity_poly.type
_entity_poly.pdbx_seq_one_letter_code
_entity_poly.pdbx_strand_id
1 'polypeptide(L)'
;MHKKVDILLIALSSPIHIGIYEDNKLIDSIISHEKSSDILASIYKDIFKKYNVEQLFYANGPGSFMAIKIAYIFLKSISILKKIPLFATDAFYFNNNFPIKAIGKLYFVRIASEIKTQKLETVPEVKFELPVVLDYNEFSKNSTPLYSIGAVGN
;
A
#
# COMPACT_ATOMS: atom_id res chain seq x y z
N MET A 1 -5.52 -28.08 -5.83
CA MET A 1 -5.82 -26.89 -6.62
C MET A 1 -5.86 -25.67 -5.72
N HIS A 2 -5.15 -24.61 -6.09
CA HIS A 2 -5.05 -23.44 -5.24
C HIS A 2 -6.15 -22.43 -5.56
N LYS A 3 -6.63 -21.74 -4.52
CA LYS A 3 -7.59 -20.65 -4.70
C LYS A 3 -6.96 -19.51 -5.46
N LYS A 4 -7.73 -18.88 -6.32
CA LYS A 4 -7.34 -17.66 -7.04
C LYS A 4 -7.56 -16.47 -6.12
N VAL A 5 -6.50 -15.70 -5.88
CA VAL A 5 -6.56 -14.56 -4.96
C VAL A 5 -5.85 -13.35 -5.54
N ASP A 6 -6.18 -12.20 -4.95
CA ASP A 6 -5.46 -10.94 -5.14
C ASP A 6 -4.79 -10.57 -3.83
N ILE A 7 -3.64 -9.90 -3.90
CA ILE A 7 -2.89 -9.49 -2.72
C ILE A 7 -2.78 -7.99 -2.67
N LEU A 8 -3.11 -7.39 -1.52
CA LEU A 8 -2.95 -5.96 -1.26
C LEU A 8 -1.86 -5.74 -0.22
N LEU A 9 -0.92 -4.85 -0.52
CA LEU A 9 0.14 -4.45 0.41
C LEU A 9 -0.03 -3.00 0.82
N ILE A 10 -0.07 -2.76 2.14
CA ILE A 10 0.03 -1.43 2.72
C ILE A 10 1.33 -1.40 3.53
N ALA A 11 2.36 -0.79 2.97
CA ALA A 11 3.69 -0.72 3.58
C ALA A 11 4.22 0.71 3.55
N LEU A 12 3.40 1.64 4.00
CA LEU A 12 3.71 3.08 4.04
C LEU A 12 4.45 3.46 5.32
N SER A 13 4.30 2.65 6.34
CA SER A 13 4.90 2.78 7.65
C SER A 13 4.78 1.43 8.35
N SER A 14 5.31 1.32 9.57
CA SER A 14 5.14 0.10 10.37
C SER A 14 3.85 0.20 11.19
N PRO A 15 3.10 -0.87 11.34
CA PRO A 15 3.30 -2.21 10.78
C PRO A 15 2.89 -2.32 9.30
N ILE A 16 3.41 -3.35 8.65
CA ILE A 16 3.03 -3.71 7.28
C ILE A 16 1.73 -4.50 7.35
N HIS A 17 0.80 -4.18 6.45
CA HIS A 17 -0.44 -4.93 6.30
C HIS A 17 -0.47 -5.60 4.95
N ILE A 18 -0.78 -6.89 4.92
CA ILE A 18 -0.97 -7.64 3.69
C ILE A 18 -2.33 -8.30 3.75
N GLY A 19 -3.18 -8.02 2.76
CA GLY A 19 -4.50 -8.61 2.65
C GLY A 19 -4.56 -9.59 1.50
N ILE A 20 -5.22 -10.72 1.74
CA ILE A 20 -5.47 -11.74 0.73
C ILE A 20 -6.96 -11.73 0.44
N TYR A 21 -7.33 -11.56 -0.83
CA TYR A 21 -8.70 -11.37 -1.26
C TYR A 21 -9.11 -12.45 -2.26
N GLU A 22 -10.28 -13.03 -2.03
CA GLU A 22 -10.92 -13.97 -2.95
C GLU A 22 -12.26 -13.37 -3.36
N ASP A 23 -12.49 -13.25 -4.66
CA ASP A 23 -13.72 -12.62 -5.19
C ASP A 23 -13.96 -11.25 -4.54
N ASN A 24 -12.89 -10.44 -4.45
CA ASN A 24 -12.90 -9.09 -3.89
C ASN A 24 -13.13 -9.02 -2.38
N LYS A 25 -13.22 -10.14 -1.69
CA LYS A 25 -13.45 -10.17 -0.25
C LYS A 25 -12.21 -10.59 0.51
N LEU A 26 -11.92 -9.90 1.59
CA LEU A 26 -10.79 -10.22 2.46
C LEU A 26 -11.00 -11.58 3.12
N ILE A 27 -10.12 -12.53 2.83
CA ILE A 27 -10.21 -13.87 3.42
C ILE A 27 -9.09 -14.15 4.44
N ASP A 28 -8.00 -13.39 4.38
CA ASP A 28 -6.90 -13.54 5.32
C ASP A 28 -6.06 -12.28 5.34
N SER A 29 -5.33 -12.06 6.43
CA SER A 29 -4.49 -10.89 6.58
C SER A 29 -3.23 -11.22 7.36
N ILE A 30 -2.16 -10.49 7.07
CA ILE A 30 -0.87 -10.62 7.74
C ILE A 30 -0.45 -9.22 8.19
N ILE A 31 -0.06 -9.10 9.45
CA ILE A 31 0.46 -7.85 10.00
C ILE A 31 1.86 -8.14 10.53
N SER A 32 2.84 -7.34 10.12
CA SER A 32 4.22 -7.51 10.55
C SER A 32 4.85 -6.19 10.97
N HIS A 33 5.57 -6.21 12.08
CA HIS A 33 6.36 -5.07 12.57
C HIS A 33 7.80 -5.13 12.07
N GLU A 34 8.16 -6.16 11.33
CA GLU A 34 9.50 -6.29 10.77
C GLU A 34 9.68 -5.36 9.56
N LYS A 35 10.93 -5.06 9.22
CA LYS A 35 11.23 -4.20 8.07
C LYS A 35 10.82 -4.88 6.78
N SER A 36 10.25 -4.12 5.84
CA SER A 36 9.83 -4.61 4.53
C SER A 36 10.96 -5.31 3.80
N SER A 37 12.16 -4.73 3.83
CA SER A 37 13.34 -5.31 3.16
C SER A 37 13.69 -6.71 3.68
N ASP A 38 13.32 -7.02 4.91
CA ASP A 38 13.66 -8.30 5.54
C ASP A 38 12.57 -9.34 5.39
N ILE A 39 11.30 -8.92 5.30
CA ILE A 39 10.18 -9.85 5.48
C ILE A 39 9.31 -10.06 4.22
N LEU A 40 9.25 -9.10 3.29
CA LEU A 40 8.32 -9.19 2.17
C LEU A 40 8.57 -10.42 1.30
N ALA A 41 9.82 -10.72 0.96
CA ALA A 41 10.14 -11.85 0.11
C ALA A 41 9.67 -13.17 0.73
N SER A 42 9.87 -13.34 2.03
CA SER A 42 9.47 -14.53 2.75
C SER A 42 7.96 -14.69 2.79
N ILE A 43 7.24 -13.62 3.11
CA ILE A 43 5.78 -13.65 3.20
C ILE A 43 5.16 -13.97 1.84
N TYR A 44 5.61 -13.28 0.78
CA TYR A 44 5.05 -13.49 -0.56
C TYR A 44 5.40 -14.88 -1.10
N LYS A 45 6.58 -15.39 -0.78
CA LYS A 45 6.95 -16.76 -1.15
C LYS A 45 5.96 -17.78 -0.59
N ASP A 46 5.58 -17.62 0.68
CA ASP A 46 4.62 -18.50 1.32
C ASP A 46 3.24 -18.35 0.70
N ILE A 47 2.82 -17.12 0.40
CA ILE A 47 1.54 -16.86 -0.26
C ILE A 47 1.49 -17.54 -1.64
N PHE A 48 2.55 -17.40 -2.43
CA PHE A 48 2.60 -18.01 -3.77
C PHE A 48 2.60 -19.54 -3.73
N LYS A 49 3.05 -20.13 -2.64
CA LYS A 49 2.98 -21.59 -2.46
C LYS A 49 1.55 -22.05 -2.16
N LYS A 50 0.79 -21.20 -1.48
CA LYS A 50 -0.54 -21.56 -0.97
C LYS A 50 -1.67 -21.16 -1.93
N TYR A 51 -1.50 -20.08 -2.68
CA TYR A 51 -2.53 -19.49 -3.52
C TYR A 51 -2.06 -19.31 -4.95
N ASN A 52 -3.04 -19.23 -5.86
CA ASN A 52 -2.82 -18.79 -7.24
C ASN A 52 -3.08 -17.28 -7.29
N VAL A 53 -2.03 -16.51 -7.28
CA VAL A 53 -2.14 -15.04 -7.22
C VAL A 53 -2.36 -14.48 -8.62
N GLU A 54 -3.46 -13.76 -8.81
CA GLU A 54 -3.84 -13.23 -10.11
C GLU A 54 -3.49 -11.77 -10.30
N GLN A 55 -3.53 -10.96 -9.23
CA GLN A 55 -3.28 -9.53 -9.30
C GLN A 55 -2.61 -9.05 -8.02
N LEU A 56 -1.79 -8.00 -8.17
CA LEU A 56 -1.11 -7.35 -7.04
C LEU A 56 -1.63 -5.92 -6.92
N PHE A 57 -1.84 -5.50 -5.68
CA PHE A 57 -2.31 -4.15 -5.34
C PHE A 57 -1.44 -3.60 -4.23
N TYR A 58 -1.22 -2.28 -4.23
CA TYR A 58 -0.51 -1.65 -3.10
C TYR A 58 -0.88 -0.18 -2.96
N ALA A 59 -0.60 0.35 -1.77
CA ALA A 59 -0.69 1.77 -1.49
C ALA A 59 0.61 2.42 -1.94
N ASN A 60 0.54 3.34 -2.92
CA ASN A 60 1.73 3.92 -3.54
C ASN A 60 2.18 5.24 -2.91
N GLY A 61 1.60 5.63 -1.80
CA GLY A 61 1.98 6.83 -1.06
C GLY A 61 0.80 7.81 -0.93
N PRO A 62 1.04 8.95 -0.29
CA PRO A 62 2.27 9.37 0.36
C PRO A 62 2.55 8.64 1.67
N GLY A 63 3.79 8.67 2.12
CA GLY A 63 4.22 8.03 3.35
C GLY A 63 5.73 8.01 3.45
N SER A 64 6.29 7.03 4.15
CA SER A 64 7.73 6.86 4.22
C SER A 64 8.32 6.63 2.84
N PHE A 65 9.20 7.52 2.40
CA PHE A 65 9.83 7.46 1.08
C PHE A 65 10.52 6.11 0.84
N MET A 66 11.33 5.67 1.81
CA MET A 66 12.07 4.43 1.68
C MET A 66 11.15 3.21 1.67
N ALA A 67 10.12 3.21 2.51
CA ALA A 67 9.17 2.10 2.57
C ALA A 67 8.40 1.96 1.25
N ILE A 68 7.97 3.06 0.66
CA ILE A 68 7.27 3.06 -0.62
C ILE A 68 8.18 2.54 -1.73
N LYS A 69 9.45 2.98 -1.74
CA LYS A 69 10.43 2.56 -2.74
C LYS A 69 10.66 1.05 -2.67
N ILE A 70 10.86 0.52 -1.47
CA ILE A 70 11.08 -0.91 -1.26
C ILE A 70 9.88 -1.71 -1.73
N ALA A 71 8.67 -1.29 -1.34
CA ALA A 71 7.44 -1.97 -1.73
C ALA A 71 7.27 -1.99 -3.24
N TYR A 72 7.46 -0.85 -3.89
CA TYR A 72 7.32 -0.76 -5.35
C TYR A 72 8.31 -1.65 -6.09
N ILE A 73 9.59 -1.57 -5.73
CA ILE A 73 10.63 -2.36 -6.40
C ILE A 73 10.33 -3.85 -6.24
N PHE A 74 9.95 -4.26 -5.04
CA PHE A 74 9.61 -5.65 -4.75
C PHE A 74 8.43 -6.13 -5.60
N LEU A 75 7.31 -5.41 -5.55
CA LEU A 75 6.09 -5.80 -6.27
C LEU A 75 6.24 -5.71 -7.78
N LYS A 76 6.94 -4.67 -8.26
CA LYS A 76 7.17 -4.52 -9.69
C LYS A 76 8.02 -5.67 -10.23
N SER A 77 9.00 -6.10 -9.46
CA SER A 77 9.83 -7.25 -9.83
C SER A 77 9.00 -8.52 -9.96
N ILE A 78 8.12 -8.79 -9.00
CA ILE A 78 7.21 -9.93 -9.06
C ILE A 78 6.28 -9.82 -10.27
N SER A 79 5.71 -8.64 -10.47
CA SER A 79 4.80 -8.37 -11.58
C SER A 79 5.43 -8.71 -12.92
N ILE A 80 6.68 -8.30 -13.11
CA ILE A 80 7.41 -8.58 -14.35
C ILE A 80 7.75 -10.07 -14.48
N LEU A 81 8.31 -10.64 -13.42
CA LEU A 81 8.78 -12.04 -13.46
C LEU A 81 7.63 -13.04 -13.61
N LYS A 82 6.53 -12.81 -12.94
CA LYS A 82 5.38 -13.73 -12.94
C LYS A 82 4.29 -13.33 -13.92
N LYS A 83 4.46 -12.20 -14.60
CA LYS A 83 3.47 -11.66 -15.56
C LYS A 83 2.11 -11.46 -14.92
N ILE A 84 2.11 -10.85 -13.72
CA ILE A 84 0.91 -10.53 -12.96
C ILE A 84 0.78 -9.02 -12.92
N PRO A 85 -0.42 -8.43 -13.18
CA PRO A 85 -0.56 -6.98 -13.16
C PRO A 85 -0.43 -6.41 -11.76
N LEU A 86 0.11 -5.18 -11.67
CA LEU A 86 0.26 -4.43 -10.44
C LEU A 86 -0.57 -3.15 -10.54
N PHE A 87 -1.41 -2.92 -9.54
CA PHE A 87 -2.27 -1.75 -9.45
C PHE A 87 -1.97 -0.99 -8.15
N ALA A 88 -2.28 0.29 -8.14
CA ALA A 88 -2.03 1.12 -6.97
C ALA A 88 -3.14 2.14 -6.73
N THR A 89 -3.30 2.53 -5.49
CA THR A 89 -4.08 3.70 -5.11
C THR A 89 -3.35 4.44 -3.99
N ASP A 90 -3.77 5.68 -3.69
CA ASP A 90 -3.09 6.45 -2.67
C ASP A 90 -3.44 6.00 -1.26
N ALA A 91 -2.64 6.46 -0.30
CA ALA A 91 -2.74 6.06 1.09
C ALA A 91 -4.06 6.49 1.76
N PHE A 92 -4.65 7.57 1.28
CA PHE A 92 -5.86 8.12 1.89
C PHE A 92 -7.08 7.21 1.75
N TYR A 93 -7.05 6.33 0.77
CA TYR A 93 -8.10 5.32 0.62
C TYR A 93 -8.15 4.37 1.83
N PHE A 94 -7.03 4.20 2.51
CA PHE A 94 -6.90 3.22 3.61
C PHE A 94 -7.02 3.83 5.00
N ASN A 95 -7.17 5.15 5.13
CA ASN A 95 -7.29 5.80 6.43
C ASN A 95 -8.44 6.80 6.50
N ASN A 96 -9.47 6.61 5.71
CA ASN A 96 -10.66 7.46 5.67
C ASN A 96 -10.35 8.91 5.34
N ASN A 97 -9.36 9.14 4.48
CA ASN A 97 -8.97 10.47 4.01
C ASN A 97 -8.48 11.41 5.12
N PHE A 98 -7.98 10.86 6.22
CA PHE A 98 -7.40 11.68 7.29
C PHE A 98 -5.97 12.13 6.89
N PRO A 99 -5.50 13.25 7.46
CA PRO A 99 -4.12 13.69 7.21
C PRO A 99 -3.09 12.64 7.59
N ILE A 100 -1.98 12.61 6.85
CA ILE A 100 -0.89 11.67 7.08
C ILE A 100 0.34 12.47 7.46
N LYS A 101 0.94 12.17 8.61
CA LYS A 101 2.10 12.89 9.11
C LYS A 101 3.29 12.77 8.16
N ALA A 102 3.89 13.90 7.81
CA ALA A 102 5.10 13.96 7.01
C ALA A 102 6.32 14.22 7.89
N ILE A 103 6.58 15.49 8.25
CA ILE A 103 7.68 15.89 9.13
C ILE A 103 7.17 16.98 10.06
N GLY A 104 7.46 16.84 11.36
CA GLY A 104 7.08 17.83 12.37
C GLY A 104 5.58 18.10 12.34
N LYS A 105 5.19 19.34 12.05
CA LYS A 105 3.79 19.74 11.95
C LYS A 105 3.27 19.71 10.52
N LEU A 106 4.06 19.25 9.56
CA LEU A 106 3.63 19.09 8.18
C LEU A 106 2.93 17.76 8.00
N TYR A 107 1.79 17.82 7.31
CA TYR A 107 0.98 16.64 7.00
C TYR A 107 0.66 16.61 5.52
N PHE A 108 0.57 15.42 4.97
CA PHE A 108 -0.04 15.23 3.67
C PHE A 108 -1.55 15.25 3.85
N VAL A 109 -2.23 16.03 3.02
CA VAL A 109 -3.69 16.09 3.01
C VAL A 109 -4.18 15.91 1.58
N ARG A 110 -5.34 15.30 1.45
CA ARG A 110 -6.00 15.14 0.15
C ARG A 110 -7.27 15.97 0.14
N ILE A 111 -7.33 16.94 -0.76
CA ILE A 111 -8.49 17.80 -0.95
C ILE A 111 -8.97 17.59 -2.38
N ALA A 112 -10.17 17.04 -2.53
CA ALA A 112 -10.69 16.56 -3.80
C ALA A 112 -9.73 15.49 -4.38
N SER A 113 -9.17 15.69 -5.56
CA SER A 113 -8.22 14.74 -6.16
C SER A 113 -6.76 15.17 -5.99
N GLU A 114 -6.50 16.23 -5.24
CA GLU A 114 -5.18 16.83 -5.11
C GLU A 114 -4.58 16.54 -3.75
N ILE A 115 -3.32 16.07 -3.73
CA ILE A 115 -2.57 15.80 -2.51
C ILE A 115 -1.56 16.92 -2.31
N LYS A 116 -1.60 17.54 -1.12
CA LYS A 116 -0.75 18.67 -0.76
C LYS A 116 -0.11 18.44 0.59
N THR A 117 0.91 19.23 0.92
CA THR A 117 1.40 19.31 2.29
C THR A 117 0.79 20.53 2.96
N GLN A 118 0.46 20.38 4.23
CA GLN A 118 -0.16 21.44 5.01
C GLN A 118 0.33 21.38 6.44
N LYS A 119 0.57 22.56 7.04
CA LYS A 119 0.95 22.65 8.44
C LYS A 119 -0.30 22.57 9.30
N LEU A 120 -0.33 21.60 10.20
CA LEU A 120 -1.45 21.39 11.11
C LEU A 120 -0.94 21.35 12.55
N GLU A 121 -1.77 21.78 13.50
CA GLU A 121 -1.34 21.79 14.90
C GLU A 121 -1.37 20.38 15.48
N THR A 122 -2.50 19.87 15.86
CA THR A 122 -2.62 18.51 16.39
C THR A 122 -3.70 17.79 15.62
N VAL A 123 -3.32 16.62 15.07
CA VAL A 123 -4.25 15.80 14.29
C VAL A 123 -4.24 14.40 14.88
N PRO A 124 -5.40 13.80 15.13
CA PRO A 124 -5.45 12.41 15.53
C PRO A 124 -4.82 11.52 14.46
N GLU A 125 -4.00 10.58 14.88
CA GLU A 125 -3.46 9.59 13.95
C GLU A 125 -4.54 8.57 13.63
N VAL A 126 -4.83 8.41 12.34
CA VAL A 126 -5.74 7.37 11.86
C VAL A 126 -4.92 6.33 11.14
N LYS A 127 -4.92 5.12 11.70
CA LYS A 127 -4.12 4.02 11.16
C LYS A 127 -4.70 3.53 9.84
N PHE A 128 -3.82 3.00 9.00
CA PHE A 128 -4.25 2.35 7.76
C PHE A 128 -4.91 1.02 8.08
N GLU A 129 -5.96 0.71 7.33
CA GLU A 129 -6.71 -0.53 7.50
C GLU A 129 -6.92 -1.21 6.15
N LEU A 130 -6.86 -2.53 6.17
CA LEU A 130 -7.22 -3.32 4.98
C LEU A 130 -8.73 -3.24 4.77
N PRO A 131 -9.18 -2.88 3.56
CA PRO A 131 -10.61 -2.89 3.29
C PRO A 131 -11.14 -4.32 3.32
N VAL A 132 -12.38 -4.48 3.76
CA VAL A 132 -13.06 -5.79 3.79
C VAL A 132 -13.42 -6.22 2.36
N VAL A 133 -13.73 -5.25 1.50
CA VAL A 133 -14.01 -5.47 0.09
C VAL A 133 -13.02 -4.65 -0.73
N LEU A 134 -12.35 -5.30 -1.68
CA LEU A 134 -11.40 -4.64 -2.58
C LEU A 134 -12.15 -4.08 -3.77
N ASP A 135 -12.24 -2.76 -3.87
CA ASP A 135 -12.89 -2.08 -4.98
C ASP A 135 -11.88 -1.78 -6.07
N TYR A 136 -11.90 -2.53 -7.15
CA TYR A 136 -10.96 -2.37 -8.26
C TYR A 136 -11.03 -0.99 -8.90
N ASN A 137 -12.18 -0.32 -8.85
CA ASN A 137 -12.34 1.01 -9.44
C ASN A 137 -11.52 2.09 -8.72
N GLU A 138 -11.09 1.84 -7.49
CA GLU A 138 -10.25 2.77 -6.74
C GLU A 138 -8.77 2.66 -7.10
N PHE A 139 -8.38 1.67 -7.89
CA PHE A 139 -6.99 1.40 -8.22
C PHE A 139 -6.67 1.73 -9.67
N SER A 140 -5.42 2.17 -9.91
CA SER A 140 -4.92 2.53 -11.24
C SER A 140 -3.85 1.56 -11.68
N LYS A 141 -3.78 1.33 -13.00
CA LYS A 141 -2.66 0.58 -13.60
C LYS A 141 -1.35 1.35 -13.53
N ASN A 142 -1.42 2.68 -13.38
CA ASN A 142 -0.23 3.48 -13.11
C ASN A 142 0.18 3.23 -11.67
N SER A 143 1.11 2.31 -11.50
CA SER A 143 1.54 1.86 -10.17
C SER A 143 2.76 2.61 -9.65
N THR A 144 3.19 3.69 -10.31
CA THR A 144 4.37 4.43 -9.88
C THR A 144 4.18 5.05 -8.50
N PRO A 145 5.24 5.09 -7.70
CA PRO A 145 5.17 5.71 -6.38
C PRO A 145 4.91 7.20 -6.44
N LEU A 146 4.26 7.72 -5.40
CA LEU A 146 3.96 9.15 -5.28
C LEU A 146 5.11 9.91 -4.58
N TYR A 147 6.34 9.73 -5.06
CA TYR A 147 7.53 10.34 -4.46
C TYR A 147 7.52 11.86 -4.53
N SER A 148 7.06 12.39 -5.65
CA SER A 148 7.08 13.84 -5.87
C SER A 148 6.24 14.59 -4.83
N ILE A 149 5.21 13.96 -4.31
CA ILE A 149 4.35 14.54 -3.29
C ILE A 149 5.08 14.59 -1.96
N GLY A 150 5.99 13.63 -1.75
CA GLY A 150 6.77 13.56 -0.52
C GLY A 150 7.93 14.54 -0.46
N ALA A 151 8.11 15.40 -1.45
CA ALA A 151 9.16 16.41 -1.46
C ALA A 151 8.81 17.53 -0.47
N VAL A 152 8.75 17.17 0.78
CA VAL A 152 8.36 18.06 1.86
C VAL A 152 9.40 19.16 2.00
N GLY A 153 8.96 20.40 2.02
CA GLY A 153 9.84 21.54 2.15
C GLY A 153 10.36 22.12 0.82
N ASN A 154 9.96 21.54 -0.26
CA ASN A 154 10.26 22.10 -1.57
C ASN A 154 9.35 23.27 -1.91
#